data_4faf87c75f115973444f515712d99783
#
_entry.id   4faf87c75f115973444f515712d99783
#
_cell.length_a   1.000
_cell.length_b   1.000
_cell.length_c   1.000
_cell.angle_alpha   90.00
_cell.angle_beta   90.00
_cell.angle_gamma   90.00
#
_symmetry.space_group_name_H-M   'P 1'
#
loop_
_entity.id
_entity.type
_entity.pdbx_description
1 polymer ?
#
loop_
_entity_poly.entity_id
_entity_poly.type
_entity_poly.pdbx_seq_one_letter_code
_entity_poly.pdbx_strand_id
1 'polypeptide(L)'
;MKALAEAQHYLLIQYDNLIHTISEGLEYVEKQICDGGSFRTPVVFQGILDAFIQMNHTHEQIADIFNEEGMHLLLEEFSRMIIHLQAWFDEDTEEGKILLLRTRIIPSYEAWKLDVQRYLYPYVCH
;
A
#
# COMPACT_ATOMS: atom_id res chain seq x y z
N MET A 1 2.22 12.83 22.49
CA MET A 1 1.51 11.75 21.77
C MET A 1 0.00 11.97 21.91
N LYS A 2 -0.71 11.81 20.83
CA LYS A 2 -2.15 12.02 20.77
C LYS A 2 -2.89 10.89 21.50
N ALA A 3 -3.90 11.22 22.31
CA ALA A 3 -4.78 10.22 22.90
C ALA A 3 -5.84 9.81 21.87
N LEU A 4 -6.02 8.50 21.70
CA LEU A 4 -6.97 7.95 20.73
C LEU A 4 -8.19 7.36 21.42
N ALA A 5 -9.36 7.53 20.82
CA ALA A 5 -10.53 6.77 21.18
C ALA A 5 -10.32 5.29 20.83
N GLU A 6 -11.04 4.41 21.52
CA GLU A 6 -10.93 2.96 21.30
C GLU A 6 -11.18 2.59 19.83
N ALA A 7 -12.20 3.18 19.21
CA ALA A 7 -12.52 2.92 17.80
C ALA A 7 -11.40 3.38 16.86
N GLN A 8 -10.74 4.51 17.18
CA GLN A 8 -9.62 5.01 16.39
C GLN A 8 -8.42 4.07 16.51
N HIS A 9 -8.13 3.61 17.71
CA HIS A 9 -7.03 2.66 17.95
C HIS A 9 -7.27 1.35 17.18
N TYR A 10 -8.49 0.84 17.22
CA TYR A 10 -8.86 -0.36 16.47
C TYR A 10 -8.65 -0.15 14.96
N LEU A 11 -9.09 1.00 14.44
CA LEU A 11 -8.90 1.33 13.02
C LEU A 11 -7.43 1.31 12.63
N LEU A 12 -6.55 1.88 13.45
CA LEU A 12 -5.12 1.91 13.16
C LEU A 12 -4.48 0.53 13.16
N ILE A 13 -4.91 -0.36 14.06
CA ILE A 13 -4.43 -1.74 14.10
C ILE A 13 -4.83 -2.47 12.81
N GLN A 14 -6.08 -2.32 12.39
CA GLN A 14 -6.55 -2.94 11.14
C GLN A 14 -5.84 -2.37 9.92
N TYR A 15 -5.60 -1.07 9.91
CA TYR A 15 -4.86 -0.38 8.87
C TYR A 15 -3.42 -0.91 8.77
N ASP A 16 -2.74 -1.05 9.88
CA ASP A 16 -1.37 -1.58 9.92
C ASP A 16 -1.33 -3.02 9.37
N ASN A 17 -2.29 -3.85 9.74
CA ASN A 17 -2.40 -5.22 9.24
C ASN A 17 -2.59 -5.23 7.72
N LEU A 18 -3.42 -4.34 7.19
CA LEU A 18 -3.67 -4.24 5.75
C LEU A 18 -2.40 -3.82 5.00
N ILE A 19 -1.61 -2.93 5.57
CA ILE A 19 -0.32 -2.51 4.99
C ILE A 19 0.59 -3.73 4.79
N HIS A 20 0.68 -4.62 5.78
CA HIS A 20 1.46 -5.85 5.68
C HIS A 20 0.89 -6.81 4.65
N THR A 21 -0.41 -6.95 4.59
CA THR A 21 -1.08 -7.83 3.62
C THR A 21 -0.79 -7.41 2.19
N ILE A 22 -0.77 -6.10 1.93
CA ILE A 22 -0.43 -5.58 0.60
C ILE A 22 1.02 -5.91 0.23
N SER A 23 1.97 -5.79 1.16
CA SER A 23 3.36 -6.21 0.93
C SER A 23 3.45 -7.67 0.50
N GLU A 24 2.74 -8.54 1.19
CA GLU A 24 2.72 -9.98 0.86
C GLU A 24 2.13 -10.21 -0.53
N GLY A 25 1.06 -9.49 -0.88
CA GLY A 25 0.45 -9.58 -2.20
C GLY A 25 1.40 -9.16 -3.32
N LEU A 26 2.13 -8.07 -3.13
CA LEU A 26 3.10 -7.58 -4.10
C LEU A 26 4.25 -8.59 -4.30
N GLU A 27 4.75 -9.16 -3.23
CA GLU A 27 5.78 -10.22 -3.29
C GLU A 27 5.26 -11.44 -4.03
N TYR A 28 4.03 -11.83 -3.79
CA TYR A 28 3.40 -12.95 -4.47
C TYR A 28 3.35 -12.71 -5.98
N VAL A 29 2.90 -11.53 -6.43
CA VAL A 29 2.81 -11.20 -7.85
C VAL A 29 4.19 -11.22 -8.49
N GLU A 30 5.20 -10.63 -7.84
CA GLU A 30 6.57 -10.65 -8.34
C GLU A 30 7.06 -12.07 -8.57
N LYS A 31 6.86 -12.93 -7.59
CA LYS A 31 7.30 -14.32 -7.67
C LYS A 31 6.59 -15.08 -8.79
N GLN A 32 5.27 -14.88 -8.93
CA GLN A 32 4.50 -15.54 -9.97
C GLN A 32 4.96 -15.15 -11.37
N ILE A 33 5.25 -13.88 -11.60
CA ILE A 33 5.75 -13.42 -12.90
C ILE A 33 7.14 -13.99 -13.17
N CYS A 34 8.02 -14.01 -12.17
CA CYS A 34 9.37 -14.58 -12.32
C CYS A 34 9.34 -16.07 -12.63
N ASP A 35 8.37 -16.80 -12.11
CA ASP A 35 8.21 -18.24 -12.30
C ASP A 35 7.49 -18.60 -13.61
N GLY A 36 7.35 -17.64 -14.53
CA GLY A 36 6.71 -17.86 -15.83
C GLY A 36 5.30 -17.31 -15.92
N GLY A 37 4.84 -16.65 -14.87
CA GLY A 37 3.51 -16.08 -14.83
C GLY A 37 2.41 -17.08 -14.57
N SER A 38 1.21 -16.58 -14.36
CA SER A 38 0.00 -17.36 -14.13
C SER A 38 -1.17 -16.53 -14.62
N PHE A 39 -2.22 -17.19 -15.13
CA PHE A 39 -3.44 -16.48 -15.48
C PHE A 39 -4.10 -15.83 -14.26
N ARG A 40 -3.73 -16.23 -13.05
CA ARG A 40 -4.21 -15.63 -11.80
C ARG A 40 -3.49 -14.33 -11.44
N THR A 41 -2.31 -14.08 -12.02
CA THR A 41 -1.52 -12.90 -11.68
C THR A 41 -2.28 -11.59 -11.89
N PRO A 42 -2.97 -11.37 -13.03
CA PRO A 42 -3.77 -10.15 -13.21
C PRO A 42 -4.91 -10.03 -12.21
N VAL A 43 -5.52 -11.14 -11.82
CA VAL A 43 -6.63 -11.16 -10.84
C VAL A 43 -6.11 -10.75 -9.46
N VAL A 44 -4.96 -11.30 -9.04
CA VAL A 44 -4.35 -10.94 -7.76
C VAL A 44 -3.93 -9.47 -7.77
N PHE A 45 -3.35 -8.99 -8.87
CA PHE A 45 -2.93 -7.59 -8.97
C PHE A 45 -4.13 -6.65 -8.93
N GLN A 46 -5.25 -7.04 -9.57
CA GLN A 46 -6.49 -6.27 -9.48
C GLN A 46 -6.97 -6.17 -8.04
N GLY A 47 -6.87 -7.26 -7.27
CA GLY A 47 -7.19 -7.25 -5.85
C GLY A 47 -6.31 -6.30 -5.05
N ILE A 48 -5.02 -6.21 -5.40
CA ILE A 48 -4.10 -5.26 -4.77
C ILE A 48 -4.51 -3.83 -5.11
N LEU A 49 -4.84 -3.55 -6.37
CA LEU A 49 -5.30 -2.23 -6.77
C LEU A 49 -6.59 -1.85 -6.03
N ASP A 50 -7.53 -2.78 -5.91
CA ASP A 50 -8.78 -2.55 -5.17
C ASP A 50 -8.49 -2.24 -3.69
N ALA A 51 -7.53 -2.95 -3.09
CA ALA A 51 -7.11 -2.70 -1.70
C ALA A 51 -6.49 -1.32 -1.56
N PHE A 52 -5.68 -0.88 -2.52
CA PHE A 52 -5.10 0.46 -2.54
C PHE A 52 -6.19 1.53 -2.59
N ILE A 53 -7.19 1.34 -3.45
CA ILE A 53 -8.30 2.29 -3.59
C ILE A 53 -9.07 2.36 -2.27
N GLN A 54 -9.33 1.22 -1.64
CA GLN A 54 -10.02 1.17 -0.36
C GLN A 54 -9.20 1.85 0.75
N MET A 55 -7.89 1.61 0.78
CA MET A 55 -7.00 2.31 1.72
C MET A 55 -7.03 3.81 1.50
N ASN A 56 -7.08 4.26 0.24
CA ASN A 56 -7.14 5.68 -0.06
C ASN A 56 -8.40 6.32 0.51
N HIS A 57 -9.52 5.61 0.53
CA HIS A 57 -10.75 6.08 1.21
C HIS A 57 -10.56 6.11 2.73
N THR A 58 -9.92 5.09 3.31
CA THR A 58 -9.62 5.04 4.75
C THR A 58 -8.71 6.20 5.17
N HIS A 59 -7.86 6.69 4.25
CA HIS A 59 -6.96 7.80 4.52
C HIS A 59 -7.69 9.08 4.93
N GLU A 60 -8.95 9.26 4.53
CA GLU A 60 -9.75 10.40 5.00
C GLU A 60 -9.90 10.35 6.53
N GLN A 61 -10.14 9.15 7.08
CA GLN A 61 -10.26 8.96 8.52
C GLN A 61 -8.91 9.12 9.22
N ILE A 62 -7.84 8.61 8.58
CA ILE A 62 -6.48 8.77 9.11
C ILE A 62 -6.11 10.26 9.17
N ALA A 63 -6.44 11.04 8.15
CA ALA A 63 -6.19 12.47 8.12
C ALA A 63 -6.95 13.22 9.22
N ASP A 64 -8.16 12.76 9.56
CA ASP A 64 -8.93 13.34 10.65
C ASP A 64 -8.31 13.03 12.01
N ILE A 65 -7.76 11.83 12.18
CA ILE A 65 -7.07 11.44 13.43
C ILE A 65 -5.76 12.21 13.59
N PHE A 66 -4.97 12.30 12.51
CA PHE A 66 -3.66 12.94 12.52
C PHE A 66 -3.66 14.12 11.53
N ASN A 67 -4.31 15.20 11.91
CA ASN A 67 -4.39 16.41 11.09
C ASN A 67 -3.07 17.19 11.18
N GLU A 68 -2.00 16.61 10.61
CA GLU A 68 -0.65 17.14 10.65
C GLU A 68 -0.04 17.08 9.25
N GLU A 69 0.84 18.03 8.93
CA GLU A 69 1.46 18.11 7.61
C GLU A 69 2.21 16.83 7.24
N GLY A 70 2.95 16.25 8.18
CA GLY A 70 3.71 15.03 7.93
C GLY A 70 2.82 13.87 7.47
N MET A 71 1.67 13.70 8.11
CA MET A 71 0.72 12.67 7.71
C MET A 71 0.09 13.00 6.36
N HIS A 72 -0.29 14.26 6.13
CA HIS A 72 -0.87 14.66 4.85
C HIS A 72 0.06 14.38 3.67
N LEU A 73 1.35 14.60 3.83
CA LEU A 73 2.35 14.30 2.80
C LEU A 73 2.43 12.80 2.50
N LEU A 74 2.39 11.96 3.55
CA LEU A 74 2.38 10.51 3.38
C LEU A 74 1.15 10.02 2.64
N LEU A 75 -0.01 10.59 2.94
CA LEU A 75 -1.26 10.21 2.28
C LEU A 75 -1.28 10.66 0.81
N GLU A 76 -0.73 11.82 0.49
CA GLU A 76 -0.59 12.28 -0.89
C GLU A 76 0.36 11.37 -1.68
N GLU A 77 1.47 10.96 -1.07
CA GLU A 77 2.42 10.05 -1.68
C GLU A 77 1.76 8.71 -2.03
N PHE A 78 0.94 8.19 -1.13
CA PHE A 78 0.18 6.98 -1.39
C PHE A 78 -0.77 7.13 -2.59
N SER A 79 -1.49 8.23 -2.67
CA SER A 79 -2.40 8.50 -3.79
C SER A 79 -1.65 8.47 -5.14
N ARG A 80 -0.43 9.00 -5.17
CA ARG A 80 0.38 8.98 -6.39
C ARG A 80 0.82 7.58 -6.78
N MET A 81 1.02 6.68 -5.82
CA MET A 81 1.39 5.30 -6.12
C MET A 81 0.31 4.54 -6.89
N ILE A 82 -0.95 4.91 -6.74
CA ILE A 82 -2.06 4.27 -7.47
C ILE A 82 -1.86 4.40 -8.99
N ILE A 83 -1.28 5.52 -9.43
CA ILE A 83 -0.98 5.74 -10.86
C ILE A 83 -0.02 4.68 -11.39
N HIS A 84 1.00 4.32 -10.62
CA HIS A 84 1.95 3.28 -11.01
C HIS A 84 1.29 1.89 -11.05
N LEU A 85 0.38 1.62 -10.11
CA LEU A 85 -0.36 0.37 -10.11
C LEU A 85 -1.24 0.25 -11.36
N GLN A 86 -1.91 1.32 -11.74
CA GLN A 86 -2.74 1.34 -12.94
C GLN A 86 -1.89 1.15 -14.20
N ALA A 87 -0.70 1.75 -14.24
CA ALA A 87 0.22 1.63 -15.36
C ALA A 87 0.69 0.18 -15.59
N TRP A 88 0.71 -0.66 -14.55
CA TRP A 88 1.07 -2.07 -14.68
C TRP A 88 0.17 -2.80 -15.69
N PHE A 89 -1.12 -2.50 -15.69
CA PHE A 89 -2.06 -3.12 -16.64
C PHE A 89 -1.84 -2.68 -18.08
N ASP A 90 -1.19 -1.52 -18.28
CA ASP A 90 -0.92 -0.99 -19.62
C ASP A 90 0.38 -1.55 -20.23
N GLU A 91 1.17 -2.26 -19.43
CA GLU A 91 2.38 -2.89 -19.94
C GLU A 91 2.05 -4.09 -20.82
N ASP A 92 2.62 -4.12 -22.04
CA ASP A 92 2.31 -5.14 -23.03
C ASP A 92 3.05 -6.45 -22.80
N THR A 93 4.18 -6.41 -22.09
CA THR A 93 5.05 -7.58 -21.93
C THR A 93 5.21 -7.96 -20.46
N GLU A 94 5.49 -9.25 -20.23
CA GLU A 94 5.85 -9.75 -18.90
C GLU A 94 7.09 -9.05 -18.37
N GLU A 95 8.09 -8.81 -19.25
CA GLU A 95 9.31 -8.09 -18.87
C GLU A 95 9.01 -6.68 -18.40
N GLY A 96 8.14 -5.97 -19.11
CA GLY A 96 7.71 -4.62 -18.74
C GLY A 96 6.99 -4.60 -17.40
N LYS A 97 6.11 -5.58 -17.19
CA LYS A 97 5.38 -5.72 -15.92
C LYS A 97 6.32 -5.96 -14.74
N ILE A 98 7.27 -6.90 -14.88
CA ILE A 98 8.20 -7.19 -13.79
C ILE A 98 9.16 -6.03 -13.54
N LEU A 99 9.58 -5.33 -14.57
CA LEU A 99 10.45 -4.17 -14.44
C LEU A 99 9.75 -3.05 -13.68
N LEU A 100 8.51 -2.74 -14.04
CA LEU A 100 7.71 -1.73 -13.34
C LEU A 100 7.52 -2.10 -11.87
N LEU A 101 7.19 -3.36 -11.61
CA LEU A 101 6.96 -3.87 -10.26
C LEU A 101 8.21 -3.74 -9.39
N ARG A 102 9.37 -4.19 -9.90
CA ARG A 102 10.63 -4.22 -9.16
C ARG A 102 11.29 -2.85 -8.99
N THR A 103 11.15 -1.96 -9.98
CA THR A 103 11.87 -0.69 -9.97
C THR A 103 11.02 0.47 -9.49
N ARG A 104 9.70 0.36 -9.52
CA ARG A 104 8.80 1.45 -9.17
C ARG A 104 7.81 1.09 -8.07
N ILE A 105 7.00 0.05 -8.29
CA ILE A 105 5.87 -0.24 -7.41
C ILE A 105 6.36 -0.72 -6.04
N ILE A 106 7.13 -1.80 -5.99
CA ILE A 106 7.58 -2.38 -4.71
C ILE A 106 8.48 -1.42 -3.94
N PRO A 107 9.53 -0.82 -4.54
CA PRO A 107 10.37 0.11 -3.80
C PRO A 107 9.62 1.32 -3.26
N SER A 108 8.71 1.90 -4.04
CA SER A 108 7.91 3.04 -3.58
C SER A 108 7.00 2.66 -2.43
N TYR A 109 6.34 1.51 -2.54
CA TYR A 109 5.44 1.04 -1.50
C TYR A 109 6.18 0.71 -0.21
N GLU A 110 7.31 0.00 -0.31
CA GLU A 110 8.08 -0.38 0.88
C GLU A 110 8.68 0.84 1.59
N ALA A 111 9.15 1.84 0.85
CA ALA A 111 9.63 3.08 1.44
C ALA A 111 8.49 3.84 2.14
N TRP A 112 7.35 3.96 1.49
CA TRP A 112 6.17 4.60 2.08
C TRP A 112 5.71 3.85 3.34
N LYS A 113 5.64 2.52 3.26
CA LYS A 113 5.27 1.66 4.38
C LYS A 113 6.15 1.92 5.60
N LEU A 114 7.45 2.00 5.40
CA LEU A 114 8.38 2.23 6.48
C LEU A 114 8.11 3.57 7.17
N ASP A 115 7.87 4.61 6.38
CA ASP A 115 7.61 5.95 6.92
C ASP A 115 6.28 6.01 7.68
N VAL A 116 5.22 5.45 7.12
CA VAL A 116 3.92 5.47 7.78
C VAL A 116 3.93 4.60 9.03
N GLN A 117 4.63 3.47 9.03
CA GLN A 117 4.74 2.62 10.21
C GLN A 117 5.51 3.30 11.33
N ARG A 118 6.56 4.06 11.02
CA ARG A 118 7.26 4.88 12.02
C ARG A 118 6.32 5.90 12.65
N TYR A 119 5.49 6.52 11.83
CA TYR A 119 4.52 7.50 12.33
C TYR A 119 3.51 6.84 13.26
N LEU A 120 3.04 5.64 12.93
CA LEU A 120 1.99 4.95 13.68
C LEU A 120 2.51 4.13 14.86
N TYR A 121 3.80 3.87 14.92
CA TYR A 121 4.40 2.98 15.92
C TYR A 121 3.96 3.27 17.36
N PRO A 122 3.96 4.54 17.84
CA PRO A 122 3.55 4.84 19.20
C PRO A 122 2.09 4.47 19.50
N TYR A 123 1.28 4.27 18.47
CA TYR A 123 -0.17 4.05 18.61
C TYR A 123 -0.58 2.60 18.41
N VAL A 124 0.21 1.80 17.68
CA VAL A 124 -0.17 0.43 17.31
C VAL A 124 0.74 -0.65 17.91
N CYS A 125 1.96 -0.28 18.32
CA CYS A 125 2.90 -1.22 18.91
C CYS A 125 2.86 -1.11 20.43
N HIS A 126 2.37 -2.12 21.08
CA HIS A 126 2.24 -2.16 22.54
C HIS A 126 2.99 -3.35 23.10
#